data_5f7017ed7167cf5c9b69b287d0113658
#
_entry.id   5f7017ed7167cf5c9b69b287d0113658
#
_cell.length_a   1.000
_cell.length_b   1.000
_cell.length_c   1.000
_cell.angle_alpha   90.00
_cell.angle_beta   90.00
_cell.angle_gamma   90.00
#
_symmetry.space_group_name_H-M   'P 1'
#
loop_
_entity.id
_entity.type
_entity.pdbx_description
1 polymer ?
#
loop_
_entity_poly.entity_id
_entity_poly.type
_entity_poly.pdbx_seq_one_letter_code
_entity_poly.pdbx_strand_id
1 'polypeptide(L)'
;MMTRIEVLFPEFCSLFADSSNVRYLEKCLPDAEFVYTSYMDEPLFVAEKPDLIYMGAMTESAQEKIIKKLMPYKERIAQLIAEDVPMLFTNNAVEIFGQYIENEDGSKIEALNLYPIYAKRDMMHRFNCLLRGSFDDIQIVGFKTQFTMAYGDTDKYPFIHVDKGTGMNKETVNEGIHDHNFFATYLVGPFLVLNPLFTKYLLNDVMKLDVTLAFEPVIMEAYERRLKEFLDPKTQY
;
A
#
# COMPACT_ATOMS: atom_id res chain seq x y z
N MET A 1 6.68 -4.02 25.36
CA MET A 1 5.25 -3.76 25.04
C MET A 1 4.82 -4.79 24.02
N MET A 2 3.54 -5.19 23.99
CA MET A 2 3.02 -6.07 22.94
C MET A 2 2.83 -5.26 21.66
N THR A 3 3.35 -5.77 20.55
CA THR A 3 3.19 -5.11 19.22
C THR A 3 1.72 -5.10 18.84
N ARG A 4 1.20 -3.93 18.41
CA ARG A 4 -0.21 -3.76 18.02
C ARG A 4 -0.30 -3.28 16.57
N ILE A 5 -1.01 -4.05 15.76
CA ILE A 5 -1.22 -3.77 14.34
C ILE A 5 -2.70 -3.46 14.12
N GLU A 6 -3.00 -2.27 13.62
CA GLU A 6 -4.35 -1.89 13.25
C GLU A 6 -4.62 -2.21 11.79
N VAL A 7 -5.66 -3.01 11.53
CA VAL A 7 -6.17 -3.34 10.21
C VAL A 7 -7.47 -2.59 9.97
N LEU A 8 -7.44 -1.58 9.11
CA LEU A 8 -8.57 -0.70 8.87
C LEU A 8 -9.58 -1.33 7.91
N PHE A 9 -10.84 -1.36 8.32
CA PHE A 9 -12.03 -1.65 7.52
C PHE A 9 -11.93 -2.94 6.69
N PRO A 10 -11.55 -4.09 7.31
CA PRO A 10 -11.28 -5.34 6.59
C PRO A 10 -12.49 -5.84 5.78
N GLU A 11 -13.72 -5.48 6.17
CA GLU A 11 -14.94 -5.81 5.44
C GLU A 11 -15.04 -5.13 4.06
N PHE A 12 -14.30 -4.04 3.85
CA PHE A 12 -14.22 -3.32 2.58
C PHE A 12 -12.86 -3.46 1.90
N CYS A 13 -11.77 -3.60 2.67
CA CYS A 13 -10.39 -3.46 2.21
C CYS A 13 -9.68 -4.81 2.09
N SER A 14 -10.25 -5.74 1.29
CA SER A 14 -9.74 -7.10 1.17
C SER A 14 -9.73 -7.66 -0.27
N LEU A 15 -9.84 -6.78 -1.28
CA LEU A 15 -9.81 -7.21 -2.68
C LEU A 15 -8.41 -7.68 -3.10
N PHE A 16 -8.34 -8.41 -4.21
CA PHE A 16 -7.09 -8.84 -4.86
C PHE A 16 -6.11 -9.57 -3.93
N ALA A 17 -6.64 -10.43 -3.03
CA ALA A 17 -5.87 -11.16 -2.03
C ALA A 17 -5.11 -10.27 -1.01
N ASP A 18 -5.49 -9.01 -0.83
CA ASP A 18 -4.86 -8.09 0.13
C ASP A 18 -4.94 -8.57 1.58
N SER A 19 -6.00 -9.29 1.96
CA SER A 19 -6.08 -9.96 3.26
C SER A 19 -4.92 -10.94 3.51
N SER A 20 -4.22 -11.40 2.47
CA SER A 20 -3.03 -12.25 2.61
C SER A 20 -1.83 -11.50 3.16
N ASN A 21 -1.76 -10.16 3.01
CA ASN A 21 -0.74 -9.35 3.67
C ASN A 21 -0.89 -9.44 5.19
N VAL A 22 -2.11 -9.25 5.68
CA VAL A 22 -2.41 -9.34 7.12
C VAL A 22 -2.16 -10.77 7.65
N ARG A 23 -2.65 -11.79 6.95
CA ARG A 23 -2.41 -13.20 7.33
C ARG A 23 -0.93 -13.56 7.36
N TYR A 24 -0.14 -12.96 6.47
CA TYR A 24 1.30 -13.17 6.47
C TYR A 24 1.97 -12.46 7.65
N LEU A 25 1.56 -11.23 7.98
CA LEU A 25 2.01 -10.54 9.18
C LEU A 25 1.67 -11.33 10.46
N GLU A 26 0.47 -11.90 10.56
CA GLU A 26 0.08 -12.78 11.69
C GLU A 26 0.99 -14.00 11.84
N LYS A 27 1.50 -14.55 10.71
CA LYS A 27 2.47 -15.66 10.76
C LYS A 27 3.86 -15.22 11.15
N CYS A 28 4.27 -14.02 10.78
CA CYS A 28 5.57 -13.46 11.16
C CYS A 28 5.58 -12.96 12.61
N LEU A 29 4.42 -12.53 13.12
CA LEU A 29 4.27 -11.88 14.42
C LEU A 29 3.19 -12.59 15.27
N PRO A 30 3.41 -13.85 15.67
CA PRO A 30 2.38 -14.65 16.36
C PRO A 30 2.00 -14.10 17.75
N ASP A 31 2.86 -13.27 18.35
CA ASP A 31 2.63 -12.66 19.66
C ASP A 31 2.07 -11.22 19.58
N ALA A 32 1.85 -10.70 18.35
CA ALA A 32 1.27 -9.37 18.17
C ALA A 32 -0.25 -9.38 18.30
N GLU A 33 -0.79 -8.27 18.78
CA GLU A 33 -2.24 -8.01 18.77
C GLU A 33 -2.64 -7.39 17.43
N PHE A 34 -3.54 -8.04 16.70
CA PHE A 34 -4.16 -7.51 15.49
C PHE A 34 -5.53 -6.93 15.83
N VAL A 35 -5.67 -5.62 15.72
CA VAL A 35 -6.91 -4.90 15.97
C VAL A 35 -7.61 -4.65 14.62
N TYR A 36 -8.70 -5.36 14.37
CA TYR A 36 -9.50 -5.22 13.17
C TYR A 36 -10.58 -4.15 13.40
N THR A 37 -10.31 -2.93 12.93
CA THR A 37 -11.23 -1.80 13.07
C THR A 37 -12.31 -1.87 12.01
N SER A 38 -13.57 -2.13 12.43
CA SER A 38 -14.72 -2.08 11.52
C SER A 38 -15.03 -0.64 11.09
N TYR A 39 -15.66 -0.49 9.93
CA TYR A 39 -16.13 0.81 9.43
C TYR A 39 -17.03 1.56 10.43
N MET A 40 -17.78 0.84 11.25
CA MET A 40 -18.67 1.45 12.27
C MET A 40 -17.92 1.93 13.51
N ASP A 41 -16.73 1.40 13.77
CA ASP A 41 -15.95 1.72 14.96
C ASP A 41 -15.08 2.99 14.74
N GLU A 42 -14.67 3.58 15.86
CA GLU A 42 -13.62 4.61 15.82
C GLU A 42 -12.26 3.92 15.62
N PRO A 43 -11.42 4.41 14.71
CA PRO A 43 -10.09 3.84 14.53
C PRO A 43 -9.23 3.95 15.79
N LEU A 44 -8.48 2.87 16.08
CA LEU A 44 -7.56 2.80 17.22
C LEU A 44 -6.55 3.96 17.20
N PHE A 45 -6.06 4.31 16.01
CA PHE A 45 -5.06 5.35 15.82
C PHE A 45 -5.54 6.75 16.29
N VAL A 46 -6.85 6.94 16.52
CA VAL A 46 -7.40 8.21 17.03
C VAL A 46 -6.91 8.47 18.44
N ALA A 47 -7.03 7.47 19.31
CA ALA A 47 -6.68 7.57 20.73
C ALA A 47 -5.25 7.07 21.04
N GLU A 48 -4.70 6.19 20.23
CA GLU A 48 -3.44 5.50 20.49
C GLU A 48 -2.47 5.60 19.29
N LYS A 49 -1.27 5.03 19.43
CA LYS A 49 -0.30 4.85 18.36
C LYS A 49 -0.12 3.36 18.12
N PRO A 50 -0.72 2.77 17.08
CA PRO A 50 -0.39 1.43 16.64
C PRO A 50 1.08 1.34 16.17
N ASP A 51 1.67 0.16 16.27
CA ASP A 51 3.01 -0.08 15.74
C ASP A 51 3.01 -0.27 14.21
N LEU A 52 1.84 -0.57 13.62
CA LEU A 52 1.59 -0.54 12.18
C LEU A 52 0.10 -0.28 11.93
N ILE A 53 -0.20 0.57 10.94
CA ILE A 53 -1.55 0.77 10.39
C ILE A 53 -1.57 0.19 8.97
N TYR A 54 -2.53 -0.69 8.69
CA TYR A 54 -2.69 -1.33 7.38
C TYR A 54 -4.09 -1.11 6.81
N MET A 55 -4.16 -0.83 5.50
CA MET A 55 -5.41 -0.83 4.74
C MET A 55 -5.17 -1.30 3.31
N GLY A 56 -6.00 -2.25 2.86
CA GLY A 56 -5.87 -2.89 1.56
C GLY A 56 -6.76 -2.31 0.46
N ALA A 57 -6.80 -3.03 -0.66
CA ALA A 57 -7.61 -2.72 -1.83
C ALA A 57 -9.12 -2.80 -1.56
N MET A 58 -9.88 -1.91 -2.18
CA MET A 58 -11.33 -1.80 -2.02
C MET A 58 -12.04 -1.51 -3.34
N THR A 59 -13.37 -1.60 -3.36
CA THR A 59 -14.16 -1.08 -4.49
C THR A 59 -14.17 0.44 -4.49
N GLU A 60 -14.39 1.06 -5.65
CA GLU A 60 -14.46 2.52 -5.79
C GLU A 60 -15.59 3.12 -4.92
N SER A 61 -16.71 2.42 -4.80
CA SER A 61 -17.83 2.86 -3.93
C SER A 61 -17.50 2.75 -2.44
N ALA A 62 -16.70 1.77 -2.04
CA ALA A 62 -16.19 1.66 -0.67
C ALA A 62 -15.16 2.75 -0.40
N GLN A 63 -14.27 3.04 -1.37
CA GLN A 63 -13.26 4.09 -1.27
C GLN A 63 -13.87 5.45 -0.93
N GLU A 64 -14.99 5.81 -1.59
CA GLU A 64 -15.71 7.06 -1.30
C GLU A 64 -16.26 7.12 0.13
N LYS A 65 -16.74 5.99 0.66
CA LYS A 65 -17.21 5.91 2.05
C LYS A 65 -16.05 6.03 3.02
N ILE A 66 -14.93 5.37 2.73
CA ILE A 66 -13.74 5.38 3.58
C ILE A 66 -13.09 6.77 3.59
N ILE A 67 -13.03 7.47 2.45
CA ILE A 67 -12.59 8.87 2.41
C ILE A 67 -13.43 9.71 3.39
N LYS A 68 -14.75 9.62 3.31
CA LYS A 68 -15.67 10.35 4.21
C LYS A 68 -15.45 9.96 5.68
N LYS A 69 -15.20 8.69 5.97
CA LYS A 69 -14.93 8.17 7.31
C LYS A 69 -13.61 8.69 7.88
N LEU A 70 -12.57 8.78 7.03
CA LEU A 70 -11.23 9.22 7.46
C LEU A 70 -11.06 10.75 7.46
N MET A 71 -11.88 11.49 6.72
CA MET A 71 -11.77 12.95 6.62
C MET A 71 -11.72 13.68 7.99
N PRO A 72 -12.53 13.34 9.01
CA PRO A 72 -12.44 13.96 10.32
C PRO A 72 -11.10 13.73 11.04
N TYR A 73 -10.35 12.69 10.64
CA TYR A 73 -9.10 12.29 11.28
C TYR A 73 -7.86 12.70 10.47
N LYS A 74 -8.03 13.52 9.43
CA LYS A 74 -6.95 13.99 8.56
C LYS A 74 -5.75 14.52 9.33
N GLU A 75 -5.97 15.45 10.27
CA GLU A 75 -4.89 16.07 11.05
C GLU A 75 -4.19 15.05 11.95
N ARG A 76 -4.95 14.08 12.50
CA ARG A 76 -4.38 13.00 13.30
C ARG A 76 -3.50 12.07 12.43
N ILE A 77 -3.95 11.72 11.23
CA ILE A 77 -3.15 10.92 10.29
C ILE A 77 -1.87 11.67 9.92
N ALA A 78 -1.96 12.96 9.59
CA ALA A 78 -0.79 13.79 9.30
C ALA A 78 0.20 13.83 10.48
N GLN A 79 -0.31 13.96 11.71
CA GLN A 79 0.52 13.90 12.92
C GLN A 79 1.23 12.55 13.06
N LEU A 80 0.52 11.44 12.85
CA LEU A 80 1.10 10.09 12.96
C LEU A 80 2.19 9.84 11.91
N ILE A 81 2.01 10.37 10.68
CA ILE A 81 3.06 10.33 9.65
C ILE A 81 4.30 11.09 10.13
N ALA A 82 4.13 12.32 10.62
CA ALA A 82 5.23 13.15 11.12
C ALA A 82 5.91 12.57 12.39
N GLU A 83 5.23 11.66 13.09
CA GLU A 83 5.73 10.94 14.26
C GLU A 83 6.30 9.55 13.90
N ASP A 84 6.57 9.29 12.62
CA ASP A 84 7.16 8.05 12.11
C ASP A 84 6.34 6.78 12.42
N VAL A 85 5.02 6.88 12.62
CA VAL A 85 4.19 5.69 12.82
C VAL A 85 4.15 4.87 11.52
N PRO A 86 4.54 3.59 11.54
CA PRO A 86 4.53 2.74 10.36
C PRO A 86 3.13 2.59 9.77
N MET A 87 3.02 2.81 8.46
CA MET A 87 1.76 2.68 7.71
C MET A 87 2.01 2.00 6.37
N LEU A 88 1.15 1.06 6.00
CA LEU A 88 1.18 0.39 4.70
C LEU A 88 -0.21 0.37 4.07
N PHE A 89 -0.30 0.97 2.88
CA PHE A 89 -1.53 1.06 2.10
C PHE A 89 -1.32 0.46 0.71
N THR A 90 -2.25 -0.39 0.26
CA THR A 90 -2.10 -1.12 -1.00
C THR A 90 -3.23 -0.81 -1.97
N ASN A 91 -2.94 -0.90 -3.26
CA ASN A 91 -3.80 -0.64 -4.39
C ASN A 91 -4.46 0.76 -4.32
N ASN A 92 -5.76 0.90 -4.58
CA ASN A 92 -6.46 2.17 -4.62
C ASN A 92 -6.59 2.88 -3.25
N ALA A 93 -6.12 2.29 -2.17
CA ALA A 93 -5.98 2.98 -0.90
C ALA A 93 -5.01 4.17 -0.97
N VAL A 94 -4.02 4.15 -1.88
CA VAL A 94 -3.08 5.27 -2.10
C VAL A 94 -3.79 6.58 -2.47
N GLU A 95 -4.90 6.50 -3.21
CA GLU A 95 -5.64 7.66 -3.71
C GLU A 95 -6.34 8.45 -2.60
N ILE A 96 -6.67 7.80 -1.48
CA ILE A 96 -7.32 8.40 -0.32
C ILE A 96 -6.48 9.54 0.27
N PHE A 97 -5.16 9.43 0.15
CA PHE A 97 -4.22 10.39 0.72
C PHE A 97 -3.87 11.54 -0.24
N GLY A 98 -4.28 11.44 -1.52
CA GLY A 98 -4.15 12.50 -2.52
C GLY A 98 -5.11 13.66 -2.32
N GLN A 99 -5.13 14.56 -3.30
CA GLN A 99 -5.97 15.78 -3.27
C GLN A 99 -7.44 15.46 -3.57
N TYR A 100 -7.68 14.73 -4.66
CA TYR A 100 -9.01 14.34 -5.11
C TYR A 100 -8.95 13.16 -6.08
N ILE A 101 -10.10 12.55 -6.32
CA ILE A 101 -10.31 11.55 -7.37
C ILE A 101 -11.27 12.16 -8.40
N GLU A 102 -10.86 12.25 -9.66
CA GLU A 102 -11.65 12.76 -10.77
C GLU A 102 -12.36 11.60 -11.48
N ASN A 103 -13.67 11.65 -11.56
CA ASN A 103 -14.49 10.69 -12.30
C ASN A 103 -14.50 11.01 -13.81
N GLU A 104 -14.97 10.06 -14.65
CA GLU A 104 -15.05 10.20 -16.09
C GLU A 104 -15.94 11.37 -16.55
N ASP A 105 -16.94 11.75 -15.76
CA ASP A 105 -17.82 12.89 -16.01
C ASP A 105 -17.22 14.24 -15.57
N GLY A 106 -15.98 14.23 -15.07
CA GLY A 106 -15.28 15.41 -14.57
C GLY A 106 -15.64 15.81 -13.13
N SER A 107 -16.57 15.10 -12.49
CA SER A 107 -16.86 15.33 -11.06
C SER A 107 -15.67 14.91 -10.20
N LYS A 108 -15.50 15.56 -9.04
CA LYS A 108 -14.36 15.30 -8.15
C LYS A 108 -14.85 14.87 -6.78
N ILE A 109 -14.17 13.88 -6.25
CA ILE A 109 -14.31 13.40 -4.88
C ILE A 109 -13.09 13.93 -4.13
N GLU A 110 -13.30 14.90 -3.24
CA GLU A 110 -12.23 15.42 -2.38
C GLU A 110 -11.69 14.30 -1.49
N ALA A 111 -10.36 14.13 -1.49
CA ALA A 111 -9.64 13.17 -0.67
C ALA A 111 -8.93 13.87 0.49
N LEU A 112 -8.08 13.17 1.25
CA LEU A 112 -7.47 13.73 2.46
C LEU A 112 -6.48 14.87 2.18
N ASN A 113 -6.01 15.04 0.94
CA ASN A 113 -5.09 16.11 0.53
C ASN A 113 -3.85 16.21 1.46
N LEU A 114 -3.22 15.07 1.70
CA LEU A 114 -1.95 14.98 2.44
C LEU A 114 -0.76 14.97 1.48
N TYR A 115 -0.95 14.44 0.27
CA TYR A 115 0.10 14.38 -0.76
C TYR A 115 -0.32 15.09 -2.04
N PRO A 116 0.63 15.67 -2.81
CA PRO A 116 0.35 16.52 -3.97
C PRO A 116 0.04 15.70 -5.24
N ILE A 117 -0.71 14.62 -5.11
CA ILE A 117 -1.20 13.78 -6.20
C ILE A 117 -2.72 13.83 -6.28
N TYR A 118 -3.25 13.53 -7.45
CA TYR A 118 -4.69 13.30 -7.67
C TYR A 118 -4.88 12.11 -8.59
N ALA A 119 -6.02 11.41 -8.47
CA ALA A 119 -6.32 10.24 -9.28
C ALA A 119 -7.36 10.57 -10.36
N LYS A 120 -7.29 9.90 -11.52
CA LYS A 120 -8.29 9.94 -12.57
C LYS A 120 -8.81 8.53 -12.82
N ARG A 121 -10.14 8.36 -12.75
CA ARG A 121 -10.84 7.10 -13.03
C ARG A 121 -11.08 6.92 -14.53
N ASP A 122 -10.86 5.68 -15.00
CA ASP A 122 -11.31 5.17 -16.29
C ASP A 122 -11.97 3.81 -16.05
N MET A 123 -13.25 3.82 -15.74
CA MET A 123 -14.01 2.62 -15.36
C MET A 123 -14.26 1.67 -16.53
N MET A 124 -14.08 2.15 -17.77
CA MET A 124 -14.27 1.34 -18.98
C MET A 124 -13.01 0.54 -19.33
N HIS A 125 -11.83 0.97 -18.88
CA HIS A 125 -10.56 0.35 -19.24
C HIS A 125 -9.73 0.01 -18.00
N ARG A 126 -9.82 -1.25 -17.56
CA ARG A 126 -8.97 -1.74 -16.50
C ARG A 126 -7.51 -1.81 -16.98
N PHE A 127 -6.64 -1.13 -16.25
CA PHE A 127 -5.21 -1.21 -16.48
C PHE A 127 -4.61 -2.37 -15.66
N ASN A 128 -3.85 -3.23 -16.36
CA ASN A 128 -3.13 -4.35 -15.75
C ASN A 128 -1.67 -4.28 -16.18
N CYS A 129 -0.76 -4.50 -15.24
CA CYS A 129 0.67 -4.40 -15.49
C CYS A 129 1.46 -5.24 -14.48
N LEU A 130 2.40 -6.04 -14.95
CA LEU A 130 3.49 -6.51 -14.11
C LEU A 130 4.42 -5.35 -13.82
N LEU A 131 5.01 -5.33 -12.63
CA LEU A 131 5.95 -4.30 -12.24
C LEU A 131 7.19 -4.91 -11.62
N ARG A 132 8.34 -4.44 -12.07
CA ARG A 132 9.62 -4.59 -11.40
C ARG A 132 10.23 -3.21 -11.19
N GLY A 133 10.79 -2.99 -10.01
CA GLY A 133 11.44 -1.73 -9.65
C GLY A 133 12.29 -1.91 -8.41
N SER A 134 12.71 -0.82 -7.81
CA SER A 134 13.49 -0.82 -6.58
C SER A 134 13.01 0.23 -5.59
N PHE A 135 13.13 -0.10 -4.32
CA PHE A 135 13.06 0.81 -3.19
C PHE A 135 14.42 0.74 -2.49
N ASP A 136 15.19 1.81 -2.58
CA ASP A 136 16.62 1.80 -2.26
C ASP A 136 17.34 0.60 -2.95
N ASP A 137 18.03 -0.24 -2.19
CA ASP A 137 18.70 -1.45 -2.69
C ASP A 137 17.78 -2.68 -2.77
N ILE A 138 16.50 -2.54 -2.39
CA ILE A 138 15.53 -3.64 -2.36
C ILE A 138 14.82 -3.72 -3.71
N GLN A 139 14.95 -4.86 -4.41
CA GLN A 139 14.17 -5.12 -5.61
C GLN A 139 12.71 -5.40 -5.23
N ILE A 140 11.79 -4.74 -5.91
CA ILE A 140 10.33 -4.91 -5.73
C ILE A 140 9.73 -5.50 -6.99
N VAL A 141 8.87 -6.49 -6.82
CA VAL A 141 8.08 -7.08 -7.89
C VAL A 141 6.62 -7.15 -7.50
N GLY A 142 5.74 -6.99 -8.48
CA GLY A 142 4.32 -7.07 -8.20
C GLY A 142 3.45 -7.00 -9.44
N PHE A 143 2.17 -6.89 -9.19
CA PHE A 143 1.14 -6.76 -10.20
C PHE A 143 0.23 -5.57 -9.83
N LYS A 144 -0.15 -4.83 -10.85
CA LYS A 144 -1.13 -3.73 -10.75
C LYS A 144 -2.40 -4.13 -11.49
N THR A 145 -3.54 -3.87 -10.89
CA THR A 145 -4.85 -3.95 -11.53
C THR A 145 -5.73 -2.85 -10.97
N GLN A 146 -6.09 -1.89 -11.80
CA GLN A 146 -6.72 -0.66 -11.36
C GLN A 146 -7.55 -0.02 -12.46
N PHE A 147 -8.50 0.84 -12.07
CA PHE A 147 -9.30 1.69 -12.96
C PHE A 147 -8.88 3.16 -12.90
N THR A 148 -7.81 3.45 -12.18
CA THR A 148 -7.33 4.81 -11.94
C THR A 148 -5.84 4.90 -12.20
N MET A 149 -5.38 6.10 -12.52
CA MET A 149 -3.98 6.47 -12.51
C MET A 149 -3.81 7.75 -11.72
N ALA A 150 -2.73 7.87 -10.95
CA ALA A 150 -2.44 9.07 -10.20
C ALA A 150 -1.47 9.98 -10.95
N TYR A 151 -1.74 11.27 -10.86
CA TYR A 151 -1.01 12.38 -11.49
C TYR A 151 -0.65 13.42 -10.42
N GLY A 152 0.03 14.46 -10.82
CA GLY A 152 0.50 15.53 -9.95
C GLY A 152 2.00 15.42 -9.71
N ASP A 153 2.47 15.83 -8.54
CA ASP A 153 3.89 15.80 -8.18
C ASP A 153 4.28 14.40 -7.67
N THR A 154 4.43 13.45 -8.59
CA THR A 154 4.82 12.05 -8.31
C THR A 154 6.30 11.90 -7.96
N ASP A 155 7.10 12.96 -8.13
CA ASP A 155 8.55 12.94 -7.88
C ASP A 155 8.89 13.34 -6.44
N LYS A 156 7.93 13.92 -5.71
CA LYS A 156 8.19 14.45 -4.37
C LYS A 156 8.37 13.37 -3.30
N TYR A 157 7.59 12.30 -3.38
CA TYR A 157 7.58 11.21 -2.39
C TYR A 157 7.55 9.84 -3.06
N PRO A 158 8.49 9.50 -3.97
CA PRO A 158 8.43 8.22 -4.67
C PRO A 158 8.71 7.06 -3.71
N PHE A 159 7.91 5.99 -3.81
CA PHE A 159 8.17 4.77 -3.06
C PHE A 159 9.05 3.79 -3.87
N ILE A 160 8.67 3.53 -5.11
CA ILE A 160 9.34 2.55 -5.96
C ILE A 160 9.77 3.24 -7.26
N HIS A 161 11.03 3.12 -7.61
CA HIS A 161 11.52 3.46 -8.94
C HIS A 161 11.33 2.27 -9.89
N VAL A 162 10.54 2.45 -10.93
CA VAL A 162 10.11 1.37 -11.83
C VAL A 162 11.14 1.17 -12.95
N ASP A 163 11.69 -0.04 -13.03
CA ASP A 163 12.58 -0.47 -14.13
C ASP A 163 11.78 -1.05 -15.30
N LYS A 164 10.72 -1.80 -14.98
CA LYS A 164 9.83 -2.47 -15.93
C LYS A 164 8.39 -2.33 -15.46
N GLY A 165 7.49 -2.00 -16.37
CA GLY A 165 6.09 -1.74 -16.07
C GLY A 165 5.76 -0.26 -16.11
N THR A 166 4.78 0.17 -15.31
CA THR A 166 4.26 1.55 -15.31
C THR A 166 4.25 2.09 -13.89
N GLY A 167 4.72 3.32 -13.71
CA GLY A 167 4.64 4.06 -12.45
C GLY A 167 3.21 4.40 -12.03
N MET A 168 2.99 5.46 -11.28
CA MET A 168 1.65 5.91 -10.88
C MET A 168 0.74 6.21 -12.07
N ASN A 169 1.35 6.58 -13.20
CA ASN A 169 0.72 6.73 -14.52
C ASN A 169 1.75 6.40 -15.62
N LYS A 170 1.35 6.54 -16.89
CA LYS A 170 2.20 6.19 -18.05
C LYS A 170 3.34 7.17 -18.33
N GLU A 171 3.38 8.30 -17.63
CA GLU A 171 4.33 9.40 -17.86
C GLU A 171 5.46 9.42 -16.82
N THR A 172 5.34 8.64 -15.75
CA THR A 172 6.32 8.59 -14.65
C THR A 172 6.86 7.18 -14.42
N VAL A 173 8.11 7.12 -13.98
CA VAL A 173 8.75 5.89 -13.48
C VAL A 173 8.60 5.72 -11.96
N ASN A 174 7.97 6.69 -11.29
CA ASN A 174 7.75 6.64 -9.86
C ASN A 174 6.42 5.96 -9.55
N GLU A 175 6.43 5.02 -8.64
CA GLU A 175 5.28 4.26 -8.19
C GLU A 175 5.14 4.37 -6.68
N GLY A 176 3.90 4.68 -6.23
CA GLY A 176 3.58 4.76 -4.82
C GLY A 176 4.07 6.04 -4.13
N ILE A 177 3.88 6.07 -2.82
CA ILE A 177 4.26 7.17 -1.93
C ILE A 177 5.08 6.59 -0.78
N HIS A 178 6.23 7.18 -0.52
CA HIS A 178 7.03 6.95 0.68
C HIS A 178 7.37 8.29 1.33
N ASP A 179 6.92 8.48 2.56
CA ASP A 179 7.19 9.68 3.34
C ASP A 179 7.30 9.28 4.82
N HIS A 180 8.46 9.50 5.45
CA HIS A 180 8.72 8.93 6.78
C HIS A 180 8.54 7.39 6.78
N ASN A 181 7.68 6.87 7.66
CA ASN A 181 7.32 5.45 7.71
C ASN A 181 5.94 5.16 7.05
N PHE A 182 5.44 6.10 6.23
CA PHE A 182 4.25 5.93 5.42
C PHE A 182 4.63 5.32 4.07
N PHE A 183 4.03 4.17 3.75
CA PHE A 183 4.19 3.46 2.48
C PHE A 183 2.82 3.25 1.83
N ALA A 184 2.65 3.69 0.61
CA ALA A 184 1.46 3.42 -0.17
C ALA A 184 1.83 3.03 -1.60
N THR A 185 1.21 1.99 -2.17
CA THR A 185 1.53 1.47 -3.50
C THR A 185 0.28 0.98 -4.22
N TYR A 186 0.23 1.14 -5.55
CA TYR A 186 -0.80 0.53 -6.38
C TYR A 186 -0.62 -0.99 -6.57
N LEU A 187 0.48 -1.57 -6.10
CA LEU A 187 0.65 -3.02 -6.15
C LEU A 187 -0.42 -3.72 -5.33
N VAL A 188 -0.97 -4.80 -5.89
CA VAL A 188 -2.00 -5.60 -5.23
C VAL A 188 -1.39 -6.68 -4.33
N GLY A 189 -2.20 -7.21 -3.43
CA GLY A 189 -1.81 -8.34 -2.59
C GLY A 189 -1.51 -9.63 -3.39
N PRO A 190 -0.75 -10.52 -2.79
CA PRO A 190 -0.11 -10.43 -1.47
C PRO A 190 1.27 -9.75 -1.51
N PHE A 191 1.31 -8.44 -1.49
CA PHE A 191 2.52 -7.63 -1.66
C PHE A 191 3.68 -8.04 -0.74
N LEU A 192 3.40 -8.26 0.55
CA LEU A 192 4.42 -8.57 1.55
C LEU A 192 5.11 -9.92 1.31
N VAL A 193 4.35 -10.98 1.09
CA VAL A 193 4.94 -12.31 0.86
C VAL A 193 5.69 -12.40 -0.48
N LEU A 194 5.29 -11.58 -1.45
CA LEU A 194 5.96 -11.50 -2.74
C LEU A 194 7.27 -10.72 -2.69
N ASN A 195 7.45 -9.85 -1.68
CA ASN A 195 8.61 -8.97 -1.49
C ASN A 195 9.22 -9.18 -0.09
N PRO A 196 9.82 -10.36 0.18
CA PRO A 196 10.30 -10.72 1.51
C PRO A 196 11.40 -9.76 2.03
N LEU A 197 12.24 -9.21 1.17
CA LEU A 197 13.26 -8.24 1.58
C LEU A 197 12.61 -6.95 2.08
N PHE A 198 11.57 -6.46 1.40
CA PHE A 198 10.80 -5.30 1.88
C PHE A 198 10.05 -5.63 3.19
N THR A 199 9.47 -6.83 3.29
CA THR A 199 8.80 -7.24 4.53
C THR A 199 9.78 -7.30 5.70
N LYS A 200 11.00 -7.80 5.47
CA LYS A 200 12.05 -7.81 6.49
C LYS A 200 12.46 -6.39 6.90
N TYR A 201 12.62 -5.51 5.92
CA TYR A 201 12.88 -4.09 6.17
C TYR A 201 11.75 -3.43 6.98
N LEU A 202 10.48 -3.64 6.60
CA LEU A 202 9.33 -3.11 7.33
C LEU A 202 9.31 -3.58 8.79
N LEU A 203 9.49 -4.87 9.03
CA LEU A 203 9.40 -5.44 10.38
C LEU A 203 10.63 -5.10 11.23
N ASN A 204 11.84 -5.26 10.69
CA ASN A 204 13.06 -5.17 11.49
C ASN A 204 13.67 -3.76 11.50
N ASP A 205 13.63 -3.04 10.35
CA ASP A 205 14.26 -1.72 10.26
C ASP A 205 13.27 -0.59 10.57
N VAL A 206 12.02 -0.68 10.13
CA VAL A 206 10.99 0.34 10.38
C VAL A 206 10.34 0.13 11.74
N MET A 207 9.76 -1.05 11.99
CA MET A 207 9.08 -1.36 13.26
C MET A 207 10.05 -1.72 14.40
N LYS A 208 11.37 -1.85 14.13
CA LYS A 208 12.41 -2.18 15.11
C LYS A 208 12.18 -3.51 15.84
N LEU A 209 11.57 -4.47 15.15
CA LEU A 209 11.42 -5.83 15.64
C LEU A 209 12.63 -6.67 15.22
N ASP A 210 12.93 -7.73 15.98
CA ASP A 210 13.96 -8.70 15.63
C ASP A 210 13.29 -10.04 15.33
N VAL A 211 12.71 -10.12 14.13
CA VAL A 211 11.90 -11.29 13.73
C VAL A 211 12.45 -11.95 12.48
N THR A 212 12.36 -13.27 12.44
CA THR A 212 12.57 -14.07 11.24
C THR A 212 11.23 -14.21 10.50
N LEU A 213 11.26 -14.05 9.19
CA LEU A 213 10.04 -14.16 8.39
C LEU A 213 9.47 -15.58 8.41
N ALA A 214 8.16 -15.70 8.50
CA ALA A 214 7.50 -16.99 8.36
C ALA A 214 7.80 -17.60 6.97
N PHE A 215 8.19 -18.88 6.93
CA PHE A 215 8.52 -19.59 5.69
C PHE A 215 9.68 -18.97 4.88
N GLU A 216 10.59 -18.24 5.52
CA GLU A 216 11.65 -17.43 4.87
C GLU A 216 12.39 -18.17 3.75
N PRO A 217 12.89 -19.42 3.91
CA PRO A 217 13.61 -20.10 2.82
C PRO A 217 12.76 -20.30 1.56
N VAL A 218 11.49 -20.65 1.72
CA VAL A 218 10.58 -20.93 0.58
C VAL A 218 10.18 -19.64 -0.13
N ILE A 219 9.86 -18.59 0.61
CA ILE A 219 9.47 -17.31 0.01
C ILE A 219 10.65 -16.62 -0.66
N MET A 220 11.88 -16.75 -0.12
CA MET A 220 13.08 -16.24 -0.75
C MET A 220 13.36 -16.96 -2.07
N GLU A 221 13.26 -18.29 -2.12
CA GLU A 221 13.39 -19.04 -3.37
C GLU A 221 12.34 -18.60 -4.41
N ALA A 222 11.08 -18.46 -3.99
CA ALA A 222 9.99 -18.00 -4.86
C ALA A 222 10.23 -16.57 -5.37
N TYR A 223 10.73 -15.68 -4.52
CA TYR A 223 11.07 -14.31 -4.87
C TYR A 223 12.21 -14.26 -5.89
N GLU A 224 13.30 -15.00 -5.69
CA GLU A 224 14.42 -15.08 -6.63
C GLU A 224 14.01 -15.62 -8.01
N ARG A 225 13.13 -16.64 -8.03
CA ARG A 225 12.56 -17.14 -9.29
C ARG A 225 11.78 -16.06 -10.02
N ARG A 226 10.93 -15.32 -9.28
CA ARG A 226 10.14 -14.23 -9.87
C ARG A 226 11.00 -13.10 -10.40
N LEU A 227 12.06 -12.72 -9.70
CA LEU A 227 13.01 -11.74 -10.21
C LEU A 227 13.63 -12.20 -11.54
N LYS A 228 13.99 -13.49 -11.67
CA LYS A 228 14.52 -14.06 -12.92
C LYS A 228 13.48 -14.05 -14.03
N GLU A 229 12.22 -14.44 -13.73
CA GLU A 229 11.12 -14.40 -14.70
C GLU A 229 10.85 -12.97 -15.20
N PHE A 230 10.89 -11.99 -14.31
CA PHE A 230 10.69 -10.59 -14.68
C PHE A 230 11.86 -10.00 -15.47
N LEU A 231 13.02 -10.65 -15.48
CA LEU A 231 14.15 -10.33 -16.35
C LEU A 231 14.06 -11.01 -17.72
N ASP A 232 13.23 -12.04 -17.89
CA ASP A 232 13.10 -12.74 -19.18
C ASP A 232 12.52 -11.78 -20.22
N PRO A 233 13.18 -11.60 -21.39
CA PRO A 233 12.67 -10.77 -22.49
C PRO A 233 11.28 -11.17 -23.01
N LYS A 234 10.82 -12.38 -22.72
CA LYS A 234 9.49 -12.87 -23.09
C LYS A 234 8.39 -12.44 -22.12
N THR A 235 8.76 -11.97 -20.93
CA THR A 235 7.79 -11.47 -19.95
C THR A 235 7.19 -10.17 -20.44
N GLN A 236 5.86 -10.13 -20.55
CA GLN A 236 5.09 -8.93 -20.94
C GLN A 236 4.71 -8.13 -19.69
N TYR A 237 4.91 -6.84 -19.74
CA TYR A 237 4.62 -5.88 -18.67
C TYR A 237 3.41 -5.02 -18.97
#